data_c318bc2fb74f56d7106ae87f8a232bd7
#
_entry.id   c318bc2fb74f56d7106ae87f8a232bd7
#
_cell.length_a   1.000
_cell.length_b   1.000
_cell.length_c   1.000
_cell.angle_alpha   90.00
_cell.angle_beta   90.00
_cell.angle_gamma   90.00
#
_symmetry.space_group_name_H-M   'P 1'
#
loop_
_entity.id
_entity.type
_entity.pdbx_description
1 polymer ?
#
loop_
_entity_poly.entity_id
_entity_poly.type
_entity_poly.pdbx_seq_one_letter_code
_entity_poly.pdbx_strand_id
1 'polypeptide(L)'
;MNIYLLVMFVANVFNFFIGILLGAGAILPGISSGVICVIMGIYDKLIDAIFNLFKDFKKNFLYLLPIGLGGIIGVFLFGNILKTLFNVFPAPTSFCFIGLILGSIPALVKKVNSEHTFRPKYLLFTIITFILGISFALLENKLGTSTTVANFSYTFLILSGFLMSIGVVFPGVSNTLILMCLGVYSTYLNSIATMNLQVLIPIGIGLVLGCICFLVVIKYLLKHFYMQTYYSIIGFTLX
;
A
#
# COMPACT_ATOMS: atom_id res chain seq x y z
N MET A 1 -23.53 -9.91 -29.82
CA MET A 1 -23.00 -9.64 -28.47
C MET A 1 -23.37 -8.21 -28.09
N ASN A 2 -24.05 -8.02 -26.97
CA ASN A 2 -24.60 -6.72 -26.58
C ASN A 2 -23.44 -5.76 -26.24
N ILE A 3 -23.43 -4.56 -26.81
CA ILE A 3 -22.36 -3.55 -26.58
C ILE A 3 -22.14 -3.32 -25.09
N TYR A 4 -23.20 -3.32 -24.29
CA TYR A 4 -23.14 -3.17 -22.84
C TYR A 4 -22.32 -4.28 -22.16
N LEU A 5 -22.53 -5.54 -22.58
CA LEU A 5 -21.79 -6.69 -22.05
C LEU A 5 -20.30 -6.62 -22.42
N LEU A 6 -20.01 -6.17 -23.63
CA LEU A 6 -18.61 -6.00 -24.10
C LEU A 6 -17.90 -4.93 -23.29
N VAL A 7 -18.52 -3.76 -23.07
CA VAL A 7 -17.94 -2.67 -22.28
C VAL A 7 -17.69 -3.11 -20.83
N MET A 8 -18.67 -3.82 -20.25
CA MET A 8 -18.53 -4.35 -18.87
C MET A 8 -17.41 -5.37 -18.77
N PHE A 9 -17.29 -6.24 -19.76
CA PHE A 9 -16.22 -7.25 -19.81
C PHE A 9 -14.84 -6.58 -19.90
N VAL A 10 -14.67 -5.61 -20.81
CA VAL A 10 -13.40 -4.87 -21.00
C VAL A 10 -13.03 -4.13 -19.69
N ALA A 11 -14.02 -3.48 -19.05
CA ALA A 11 -13.79 -2.78 -17.77
C ALA A 11 -13.33 -3.75 -16.66
N ASN A 12 -13.93 -4.93 -16.58
CA ASN A 12 -13.56 -5.94 -15.57
C ASN A 12 -12.16 -6.52 -15.85
N VAL A 13 -11.81 -6.74 -17.11
CA VAL A 13 -10.46 -7.19 -17.49
C VAL A 13 -9.43 -6.13 -17.12
N PHE A 14 -9.71 -4.87 -17.42
CA PHE A 14 -8.85 -3.74 -17.06
C PHE A 14 -8.67 -3.64 -15.55
N ASN A 15 -9.76 -3.73 -14.78
CA ASN A 15 -9.74 -3.71 -13.32
C ASN A 15 -8.93 -4.89 -12.74
N PHE A 16 -9.02 -6.06 -13.37
CA PHE A 16 -8.25 -7.23 -12.97
C PHE A 16 -6.73 -6.99 -13.15
N PHE A 17 -6.32 -6.43 -14.28
CA PHE A 17 -4.90 -6.09 -14.51
C PHE A 17 -4.42 -4.99 -13.55
N ILE A 18 -5.24 -4.00 -13.26
CA ILE A 18 -4.94 -3.01 -12.20
C ILE A 18 -4.74 -3.75 -10.87
N GLY A 19 -5.63 -4.69 -10.55
CA GLY A 19 -5.48 -5.52 -9.35
C GLY A 19 -4.12 -6.21 -9.29
N ILE A 20 -3.67 -6.82 -10.38
CA ILE A 20 -2.34 -7.47 -10.44
C ILE A 20 -1.22 -6.46 -10.12
N LEU A 21 -1.29 -5.25 -10.69
CA LEU A 21 -0.32 -4.19 -10.41
C LEU A 21 -0.38 -3.75 -8.93
N LEU A 22 -1.56 -3.67 -8.35
CA LEU A 22 -1.73 -3.33 -6.92
C LEU A 22 -1.15 -4.42 -6.02
N GLY A 23 -1.37 -5.69 -6.38
CA GLY A 23 -0.77 -6.83 -5.69
C GLY A 23 0.74 -6.83 -5.78
N ALA A 24 1.29 -6.53 -6.96
CA ALA A 24 2.73 -6.34 -7.16
C ALA A 24 3.25 -5.21 -6.25
N GLY A 25 2.57 -4.06 -6.26
CA GLY A 25 2.93 -2.89 -5.44
C GLY A 25 2.85 -3.14 -3.94
N ALA A 26 2.03 -4.10 -3.52
CA ALA A 26 1.91 -4.47 -2.10
C ALA A 26 3.14 -5.22 -1.58
N ILE A 27 3.92 -5.84 -2.48
CA ILE A 27 5.10 -6.62 -2.11
C ILE A 27 6.41 -5.94 -2.55
N LEU A 28 6.34 -5.06 -3.55
CA LEU A 28 7.55 -4.39 -4.07
C LEU A 28 8.07 -3.38 -3.04
N PRO A 29 9.33 -3.52 -2.60
CA PRO A 29 9.90 -2.50 -1.70
C PRO A 29 9.93 -1.14 -2.40
N GLY A 30 9.51 -0.11 -1.68
CA GLY A 30 9.52 1.25 -2.20
C GLY A 30 8.38 1.61 -3.15
N ILE A 31 7.50 0.66 -3.48
CA ILE A 31 6.32 0.95 -4.29
C ILE A 31 5.07 0.71 -3.43
N SER A 32 4.31 1.77 -3.23
CA SER A 32 3.04 1.67 -2.51
C SER A 32 1.89 1.44 -3.49
N SER A 33 1.02 0.48 -3.19
CA SER A 33 -0.22 0.26 -3.94
C SER A 33 -1.07 1.53 -4.00
N GLY A 34 -1.03 2.35 -2.95
CA GLY A 34 -1.73 3.64 -2.91
C GLY A 34 -1.20 4.59 -3.99
N VAL A 35 0.12 4.67 -4.17
CA VAL A 35 0.74 5.48 -5.24
C VAL A 35 0.31 4.97 -6.62
N ILE A 36 0.27 3.65 -6.81
CA ILE A 36 -0.21 3.05 -8.07
C ILE A 36 -1.67 3.48 -8.32
N CYS A 37 -2.55 3.41 -7.31
CA CYS A 37 -3.95 3.84 -7.42
C CYS A 37 -4.06 5.30 -7.86
N VAL A 38 -3.22 6.18 -7.28
CA VAL A 38 -3.21 7.61 -7.61
C VAL A 38 -2.76 7.82 -9.06
N ILE A 39 -1.66 7.17 -9.46
CA ILE A 39 -1.10 7.29 -10.84
C ILE A 39 -2.11 6.77 -11.87
N MET A 40 -2.79 5.65 -11.56
CA MET A 40 -3.80 5.06 -12.45
C MET A 40 -5.13 5.82 -12.44
N GLY A 41 -5.28 6.82 -11.55
CA GLY A 41 -6.48 7.65 -11.45
C GLY A 41 -7.70 6.91 -10.88
N ILE A 42 -7.48 5.80 -10.18
CA ILE A 42 -8.58 4.98 -9.63
C ILE A 42 -8.75 5.16 -8.12
N TYR A 43 -7.88 5.93 -7.46
CA TYR A 43 -7.82 6.03 -6.00
C TYR A 43 -9.17 6.45 -5.40
N ASP A 44 -9.74 7.55 -5.88
CA ASP A 44 -11.01 8.07 -5.36
C ASP A 44 -12.16 7.08 -5.57
N LYS A 45 -12.22 6.49 -6.78
CA LYS A 45 -13.26 5.53 -7.14
C LYS A 45 -13.14 4.24 -6.29
N LEU A 46 -11.91 3.80 -6.05
CA LEU A 46 -11.64 2.61 -5.21
C LEU A 46 -12.10 2.87 -3.77
N ILE A 47 -11.72 4.03 -3.21
CA ILE A 47 -12.13 4.45 -1.86
C ILE A 47 -13.65 4.54 -1.77
N ASP A 48 -14.28 5.21 -2.73
CA ASP A 48 -15.74 5.37 -2.74
C ASP A 48 -16.46 4.00 -2.84
N ALA A 49 -15.95 3.07 -3.65
CA ALA A 49 -16.52 1.73 -3.76
C ALA A 49 -16.42 0.95 -2.45
N ILE A 50 -15.29 1.09 -1.73
CA ILE A 50 -15.09 0.45 -0.42
C ILE A 50 -16.07 1.03 0.61
N PHE A 51 -16.16 2.37 0.73
CA PHE A 51 -17.01 3.02 1.72
C PHE A 51 -18.51 2.82 1.46
N ASN A 52 -18.89 2.73 0.19
CA ASN A 52 -20.29 2.54 -0.20
C ASN A 52 -20.61 1.09 -0.54
N LEU A 53 -19.76 0.14 -0.11
CA LEU A 53 -19.94 -1.28 -0.42
C LEU A 53 -21.33 -1.77 -0.01
N PHE A 54 -21.80 -1.39 1.19
CA PHE A 54 -23.09 -1.83 1.72
C PHE A 54 -24.28 -0.98 1.22
N LYS A 55 -24.03 0.21 0.65
CA LYS A 55 -25.11 1.04 0.08
C LYS A 55 -25.55 0.54 -1.29
N ASP A 56 -24.56 0.24 -2.16
CA ASP A 56 -24.78 -0.29 -3.51
C ASP A 56 -23.96 -1.58 -3.69
N PHE A 57 -24.31 -2.61 -2.90
CA PHE A 57 -23.49 -3.82 -2.79
C PHE A 57 -23.14 -4.43 -4.14
N LYS A 58 -24.14 -4.67 -4.99
CA LYS A 58 -23.93 -5.34 -6.27
C LYS A 58 -22.97 -4.56 -7.16
N LYS A 59 -23.16 -3.26 -7.28
CA LYS A 59 -22.35 -2.38 -8.14
C LYS A 59 -20.90 -2.30 -7.64
N ASN A 60 -20.73 -2.03 -6.35
CA ASN A 60 -19.40 -1.83 -5.74
C ASN A 60 -18.65 -3.15 -5.62
N PHE A 61 -19.34 -4.24 -5.28
CA PHE A 61 -18.73 -5.57 -5.21
C PHE A 61 -18.24 -6.03 -6.60
N LEU A 62 -19.05 -5.86 -7.66
CA LEU A 62 -18.65 -6.21 -9.02
C LEU A 62 -17.46 -5.37 -9.52
N TYR A 63 -17.33 -4.14 -9.04
CA TYR A 63 -16.17 -3.29 -9.34
C TYR A 63 -14.92 -3.75 -8.57
N LEU A 64 -15.06 -4.07 -7.28
CA LEU A 64 -13.93 -4.45 -6.40
C LEU A 64 -13.46 -5.89 -6.64
N LEU A 65 -14.35 -6.80 -7.03
CA LEU A 65 -14.04 -8.22 -7.16
C LEU A 65 -12.90 -8.49 -8.15
N PRO A 66 -12.91 -7.98 -9.40
CA PRO A 66 -11.78 -8.22 -10.31
C PRO A 66 -10.47 -7.58 -9.80
N ILE A 67 -10.54 -6.43 -9.13
CA ILE A 67 -9.36 -5.78 -8.54
C ILE A 67 -8.80 -6.69 -7.41
N GLY A 68 -9.67 -7.20 -6.55
CA GLY A 68 -9.26 -8.08 -5.45
C GLY A 68 -8.65 -9.40 -5.93
N LEU A 69 -9.29 -10.05 -6.91
CA LEU A 69 -8.77 -11.29 -7.50
C LEU A 69 -7.43 -11.05 -8.19
N GLY A 70 -7.34 -9.96 -8.96
CA GLY A 70 -6.08 -9.54 -9.59
C GLY A 70 -5.00 -9.29 -8.54
N GLY A 71 -5.36 -8.62 -7.42
CA GLY A 71 -4.45 -8.34 -6.32
C GLY A 71 -3.84 -9.60 -5.70
N ILE A 72 -4.69 -10.60 -5.43
CA ILE A 72 -4.23 -11.89 -4.89
C ILE A 72 -3.24 -12.54 -5.88
N ILE A 73 -3.61 -12.61 -7.14
CA ILE A 73 -2.75 -13.20 -8.20
C ILE A 73 -1.45 -12.39 -8.32
N GLY A 74 -1.54 -11.06 -8.27
CA GLY A 74 -0.37 -10.17 -8.33
C GLY A 74 0.61 -10.43 -7.19
N VAL A 75 0.09 -10.56 -5.95
CA VAL A 75 0.93 -10.89 -4.77
C VAL A 75 1.69 -12.20 -4.99
N PHE A 76 1.00 -13.28 -5.38
CA PHE A 76 1.64 -14.57 -5.55
C PHE A 76 2.62 -14.58 -6.75
N LEU A 77 2.22 -14.02 -7.87
CA LEU A 77 3.03 -13.98 -9.08
C LEU A 77 4.32 -13.17 -8.87
N PHE A 78 4.17 -11.92 -8.43
CA PHE A 78 5.32 -11.02 -8.25
C PHE A 78 6.15 -11.37 -7.02
N GLY A 79 5.54 -11.96 -5.99
CA GLY A 79 6.28 -12.46 -4.83
C GLY A 79 7.34 -13.50 -5.23
N ASN A 80 6.96 -14.45 -6.06
CA ASN A 80 7.89 -15.49 -6.57
C ASN A 80 8.93 -14.89 -7.53
N ILE A 81 8.50 -14.00 -8.43
CA ILE A 81 9.42 -13.31 -9.36
C ILE A 81 10.46 -12.50 -8.57
N LEU A 82 10.01 -11.71 -7.60
CA LEU A 82 10.90 -10.87 -6.79
C LEU A 82 11.87 -11.69 -5.96
N LYS A 83 11.40 -12.76 -5.34
CA LYS A 83 12.25 -13.67 -4.59
C LYS A 83 13.40 -14.15 -5.47
N THR A 84 13.08 -14.56 -6.70
CA THR A 84 14.09 -15.01 -7.68
C THR A 84 15.03 -13.88 -8.08
N LEU A 85 14.48 -12.69 -8.41
CA LEU A 85 15.27 -11.53 -8.83
C LEU A 85 16.24 -11.06 -7.74
N PHE A 86 15.76 -10.97 -6.49
CA PHE A 86 16.63 -10.56 -5.38
C PHE A 86 17.68 -11.61 -5.02
N ASN A 87 17.39 -12.89 -5.24
CA ASN A 87 18.38 -13.94 -5.01
C ASN A 87 19.46 -13.99 -6.10
N VAL A 88 19.07 -13.79 -7.36
CA VAL A 88 19.98 -13.94 -8.51
C VAL A 88 20.63 -12.60 -8.89
N PHE A 89 19.87 -11.51 -8.85
CA PHE A 89 20.30 -10.19 -9.31
C PHE A 89 19.96 -9.10 -8.30
N PRO A 90 20.50 -9.12 -7.06
CA PRO A 90 20.09 -8.17 -6.02
C PRO A 90 20.35 -6.69 -6.39
N ALA A 91 21.55 -6.35 -6.88
CA ALA A 91 21.89 -4.97 -7.19
C ALA A 91 21.09 -4.42 -8.39
N PRO A 92 21.01 -5.10 -9.55
CA PRO A 92 20.17 -4.62 -10.66
C PRO A 92 18.71 -4.46 -10.26
N THR A 93 18.15 -5.38 -9.46
CA THR A 93 16.77 -5.31 -8.98
C THR A 93 16.55 -4.05 -8.14
N SER A 94 17.44 -3.78 -7.19
CA SER A 94 17.38 -2.59 -6.34
C SER A 94 17.46 -1.31 -7.17
N PHE A 95 18.39 -1.23 -8.12
CA PHE A 95 18.53 -0.05 -9.00
C PHE A 95 17.29 0.15 -9.88
N CYS A 96 16.67 -0.94 -10.35
CA CYS A 96 15.42 -0.86 -11.11
C CYS A 96 14.31 -0.20 -10.27
N PHE A 97 14.18 -0.59 -9.00
CA PHE A 97 13.18 0.00 -8.10
C PHE A 97 13.45 1.46 -7.80
N ILE A 98 14.72 1.82 -7.55
CA ILE A 98 15.11 3.23 -7.36
C ILE A 98 14.69 4.04 -8.60
N GLY A 99 14.97 3.52 -9.79
CA GLY A 99 14.60 4.17 -11.05
C GLY A 99 13.08 4.35 -11.20
N LEU A 100 12.28 3.32 -10.85
CA LEU A 100 10.82 3.38 -10.90
C LEU A 100 10.27 4.44 -9.94
N ILE A 101 10.81 4.49 -8.71
CA ILE A 101 10.41 5.47 -7.70
C ILE A 101 10.73 6.89 -8.19
N LEU A 102 11.98 7.13 -8.57
CA LEU A 102 12.40 8.45 -9.04
C LEU A 102 11.63 8.88 -10.30
N GLY A 103 11.37 7.93 -11.20
CA GLY A 103 10.60 8.17 -12.43
C GLY A 103 9.12 8.51 -12.16
N SER A 104 8.55 8.06 -11.05
CA SER A 104 7.14 8.34 -10.70
C SER A 104 6.95 9.76 -10.14
N ILE A 105 7.99 10.37 -9.54
CA ILE A 105 7.89 11.66 -8.85
C ILE A 105 7.44 12.79 -9.76
N PRO A 106 8.01 12.97 -10.98
CA PRO A 106 7.55 14.05 -11.88
C PRO A 106 6.05 13.94 -12.21
N ALA A 107 5.53 12.71 -12.39
CA ALA A 107 4.10 12.49 -12.66
C ALA A 107 3.24 12.90 -11.46
N LEU A 108 3.66 12.56 -10.24
CA LEU A 108 2.98 12.96 -9.00
C LEU A 108 2.97 14.48 -8.84
N VAL A 109 4.14 15.12 -9.00
CA VAL A 109 4.27 16.59 -8.89
C VAL A 109 3.40 17.28 -9.93
N LYS A 110 3.42 16.80 -11.18
CA LYS A 110 2.59 17.35 -12.26
C LYS A 110 1.10 17.24 -11.93
N LYS A 111 0.65 16.07 -11.46
CA LYS A 111 -0.75 15.85 -11.08
C LYS A 111 -1.19 16.83 -9.99
N VAL A 112 -0.40 16.96 -8.93
CA VAL A 112 -0.73 17.83 -7.78
C VAL A 112 -0.81 19.29 -8.19
N ASN A 113 0.14 19.74 -9.00
CA ASN A 113 0.23 21.14 -9.41
C ASN A 113 -0.77 21.50 -10.53
N SER A 114 -1.38 20.52 -11.21
CA SER A 114 -2.45 20.78 -12.17
C SER A 114 -3.79 21.13 -11.51
N GLU A 115 -3.99 20.68 -10.26
CA GLU A 115 -5.23 20.94 -9.52
C GLU A 115 -5.13 22.18 -8.63
N HIS A 116 -3.93 22.50 -8.14
CA HIS A 116 -3.70 23.62 -7.21
C HIS A 116 -2.37 24.30 -7.47
N THR A 117 -2.30 25.60 -7.21
CA THR A 117 -1.09 26.41 -7.41
C THR A 117 0.00 26.02 -6.40
N PHE A 118 1.18 25.72 -6.92
CA PHE A 118 2.37 25.46 -6.11
C PHE A 118 2.73 26.66 -5.23
N ARG A 119 3.07 26.39 -3.99
CA ARG A 119 3.65 27.39 -3.06
C ARG A 119 4.86 26.75 -2.37
N PRO A 120 6.00 27.47 -2.29
CA PRO A 120 7.23 26.90 -1.71
C PRO A 120 7.07 26.31 -0.29
N LYS A 121 6.10 26.79 0.48
CA LYS A 121 5.81 26.27 1.82
C LYS A 121 5.45 24.77 1.84
N TYR A 122 4.98 24.22 0.71
CA TYR A 122 4.64 22.78 0.64
C TYR A 122 5.90 21.91 0.60
N LEU A 123 7.05 22.45 0.17
CA LEU A 123 8.33 21.74 0.22
C LEU A 123 8.75 21.43 1.66
N LEU A 124 8.30 22.22 2.63
CA LEU A 124 8.58 21.96 4.04
C LEU A 124 7.99 20.58 4.45
N PHE A 125 6.77 20.27 3.99
CA PHE A 125 6.14 18.97 4.26
C PHE A 125 6.95 17.82 3.61
N THR A 126 7.42 18.00 2.39
CA THR A 126 8.29 17.02 1.70
C THR A 126 9.57 16.79 2.51
N ILE A 127 10.24 17.86 2.95
CA ILE A 127 11.50 17.76 3.71
C ILE A 127 11.26 17.03 5.05
N ILE A 128 10.22 17.40 5.79
CA ILE A 128 9.88 16.78 7.09
C ILE A 128 9.63 15.28 6.89
N THR A 129 8.78 14.92 5.94
CA THR A 129 8.42 13.52 5.71
C THR A 129 9.56 12.71 5.09
N PHE A 130 10.43 13.34 4.29
CA PHE A 130 11.66 12.74 3.79
C PHE A 130 12.61 12.36 4.94
N ILE A 131 12.83 13.30 5.88
CA ILE A 131 13.66 13.05 7.07
C ILE A 131 13.04 11.93 7.92
N LEU A 132 11.71 11.95 8.10
CA LEU A 132 11.00 10.88 8.83
C LEU A 132 11.16 9.54 8.10
N GLY A 133 11.03 9.51 6.77
CA GLY A 133 11.22 8.28 5.97
C GLY A 133 12.61 7.70 6.14
N ILE A 134 13.65 8.53 6.03
CA ILE A 134 15.04 8.10 6.27
C ILE A 134 15.21 7.60 7.72
N SER A 135 14.65 8.31 8.69
CA SER A 135 14.74 7.91 10.11
C SER A 135 14.11 6.54 10.32
N PHE A 136 12.96 6.27 9.67
CA PHE A 136 12.30 4.97 9.72
C PHE A 136 13.15 3.87 9.06
N ALA A 137 13.76 4.16 7.91
CA ALA A 137 14.63 3.21 7.20
C ALA A 137 15.86 2.85 8.04
N LEU A 138 16.48 3.84 8.70
CA LEU A 138 17.61 3.62 9.59
C LEU A 138 17.18 2.81 10.83
N LEU A 139 16.01 3.06 11.37
CA LEU A 139 15.45 2.31 12.49
C LEU A 139 15.18 0.85 12.10
N GLU A 140 14.62 0.62 10.92
CA GLU A 140 14.35 -0.72 10.37
C GLU A 140 15.66 -1.52 10.28
N ASN A 141 16.74 -0.90 9.79
CA ASN A 141 18.07 -1.52 9.71
C ASN A 141 18.63 -1.87 11.08
N LYS A 142 18.42 -1.01 12.09
CA LYS A 142 18.89 -1.24 13.46
C LYS A 142 18.10 -2.34 14.17
N LEU A 143 16.78 -2.38 13.98
CA LEU A 143 15.94 -3.39 14.63
C LEU A 143 16.22 -4.79 14.08
N GLY A 144 16.60 -4.88 12.81
CA GLY A 144 16.91 -6.16 12.16
C GLY A 144 15.71 -7.12 12.18
N THR A 145 15.96 -8.34 11.76
CA THR A 145 14.98 -9.43 11.87
C THR A 145 15.29 -10.23 13.14
N SER A 146 14.64 -9.90 14.25
CA SER A 146 14.67 -10.81 15.40
C SER A 146 14.03 -12.13 14.96
N THR A 147 14.77 -13.20 15.12
CA THR A 147 14.35 -14.55 14.68
C THR A 147 13.43 -15.23 15.68
N THR A 148 13.22 -14.60 16.83
CA THR A 148 12.41 -15.19 17.91
C THR A 148 10.92 -15.10 17.56
N VAL A 149 10.30 -16.25 17.41
CA VAL A 149 8.84 -16.37 17.28
C VAL A 149 8.27 -16.34 18.71
N ALA A 150 7.49 -15.31 19.00
CA ALA A 150 6.89 -15.14 20.32
C ALA A 150 5.38 -15.36 20.25
N ASN A 151 4.83 -15.81 21.37
CA ASN A 151 3.37 -15.95 21.52
C ASN A 151 2.81 -14.62 22.02
N PHE A 152 1.92 -14.05 21.25
CA PHE A 152 1.24 -12.79 21.56
C PHE A 152 -0.23 -13.02 21.85
N SER A 153 -0.81 -12.18 22.71
CA SER A 153 -2.26 -12.20 22.95
C SER A 153 -3.02 -11.81 21.68
N TYR A 154 -4.23 -12.30 21.54
CA TYR A 154 -5.07 -11.97 20.37
C TYR A 154 -5.33 -10.46 20.25
N THR A 155 -5.53 -9.77 21.39
CA THR A 155 -5.72 -8.30 21.40
C THR A 155 -4.49 -7.57 20.86
N PHE A 156 -3.29 -8.02 21.22
CA PHE A 156 -2.04 -7.42 20.71
C PHE A 156 -1.86 -7.69 19.21
N LEU A 157 -2.24 -8.88 18.74
CA LEU A 157 -2.19 -9.22 17.31
C LEU A 157 -3.19 -8.37 16.50
N ILE A 158 -4.40 -8.13 17.04
CA ILE A 158 -5.40 -7.23 16.41
C ILE A 158 -4.84 -5.80 16.36
N LEU A 159 -4.25 -5.32 17.46
CA LEU A 159 -3.62 -3.99 17.50
C LEU A 159 -2.47 -3.88 16.49
N SER A 160 -1.65 -4.93 16.37
CA SER A 160 -0.54 -4.98 15.41
C SER A 160 -1.04 -4.89 13.96
N GLY A 161 -2.10 -5.62 13.63
CA GLY A 161 -2.76 -5.53 12.33
C GLY A 161 -3.35 -4.15 12.07
N PHE A 162 -3.98 -3.56 13.09
CA PHE A 162 -4.55 -2.21 13.01
C PHE A 162 -3.45 -1.17 12.70
N LEU A 163 -2.33 -1.22 13.42
CA LEU A 163 -1.22 -0.29 13.19
C LEU A 163 -0.51 -0.57 11.85
N MET A 164 -0.38 -1.85 11.45
CA MET A 164 0.16 -2.25 10.14
C MET A 164 -0.61 -1.60 8.99
N SER A 165 -1.92 -1.38 9.14
CA SER A 165 -2.75 -0.76 8.10
C SER A 165 -2.33 0.67 7.77
N ILE A 166 -1.60 1.37 8.64
CA ILE A 166 -1.01 2.69 8.34
C ILE A 166 -0.11 2.56 7.09
N GLY A 167 0.76 1.54 7.06
CA GLY A 167 1.64 1.29 5.92
C GLY A 167 0.90 0.86 4.65
N VAL A 168 -0.31 0.30 4.79
CA VAL A 168 -1.15 -0.07 3.64
C VAL A 168 -1.87 1.16 3.06
N VAL A 169 -2.39 2.03 3.94
CA VAL A 169 -3.24 3.17 3.54
C VAL A 169 -2.41 4.40 3.16
N PHE A 170 -1.31 4.67 3.90
CA PHE A 170 -0.48 5.85 3.67
C PHE A 170 0.70 5.49 2.76
N PRO A 171 0.72 5.99 1.51
CA PRO A 171 1.82 5.70 0.59
C PRO A 171 3.16 6.16 1.16
N GLY A 172 4.18 5.30 1.04
CA GLY A 172 5.53 5.59 1.51
C GLY A 172 5.82 5.15 2.94
N VAL A 173 4.81 4.74 3.72
CA VAL A 173 5.03 4.21 5.08
C VAL A 173 5.23 2.69 5.01
N SER A 174 6.30 2.19 5.64
CA SER A 174 6.61 0.76 5.64
C SER A 174 5.77 0.02 6.68
N ASN A 175 4.91 -0.89 6.23
CA ASN A 175 4.15 -1.79 7.11
C ASN A 175 5.08 -2.79 7.81
N THR A 176 6.17 -3.18 7.15
CA THR A 176 7.22 -4.06 7.72
C THR A 176 7.86 -3.42 8.95
N LEU A 177 8.23 -2.15 8.83
CA LEU A 177 8.82 -1.41 9.95
C LEU A 177 7.87 -1.39 11.16
N ILE A 178 6.57 -1.14 10.91
CA ILE A 178 5.57 -1.11 12.00
C ILE A 178 5.58 -2.45 12.75
N LEU A 179 5.54 -3.57 12.02
CA LEU A 179 5.56 -4.90 12.63
C LEU A 179 6.90 -5.20 13.34
N MET A 180 8.03 -4.69 12.81
CA MET A 180 9.35 -4.82 13.45
C MET A 180 9.40 -4.04 14.77
N CYS A 181 8.90 -2.79 14.76
CA CYS A 181 8.84 -1.96 15.98
C CYS A 181 7.98 -2.61 17.08
N LEU A 182 6.94 -3.33 16.69
CA LEU A 182 6.06 -4.06 17.61
C LEU A 182 6.65 -5.43 18.02
N GLY A 183 7.73 -5.86 17.38
CA GLY A 183 8.36 -7.18 17.62
C GLY A 183 7.54 -8.35 17.07
N VAL A 184 6.53 -8.10 16.22
CA VAL A 184 5.60 -9.13 15.72
C VAL A 184 6.03 -9.66 14.35
N TYR A 185 7.00 -9.02 13.71
CA TYR A 185 7.35 -9.30 12.29
C TYR A 185 7.73 -10.77 12.07
N SER A 186 8.62 -11.33 12.90
CA SER A 186 9.05 -12.73 12.76
C SER A 186 7.90 -13.71 12.96
N THR A 187 7.04 -13.45 13.95
CA THR A 187 5.83 -14.25 14.20
C THR A 187 4.88 -14.19 13.00
N TYR A 188 4.70 -12.99 12.44
CA TYR A 188 3.86 -12.77 11.25
C TYR A 188 4.40 -13.55 10.03
N LEU A 189 5.70 -13.42 9.73
CA LEU A 189 6.32 -14.13 8.60
C LEU A 189 6.23 -15.65 8.76
N ASN A 190 6.55 -16.14 9.97
CA ASN A 190 6.44 -17.57 10.25
C ASN A 190 5.00 -18.07 10.10
N SER A 191 4.03 -17.26 10.54
CA SER A 191 2.61 -17.61 10.46
C SER A 191 2.11 -17.65 9.02
N ILE A 192 2.63 -16.80 8.13
CA ILE A 192 2.36 -16.88 6.69
C ILE A 192 2.94 -18.19 6.13
N ALA A 193 4.19 -18.49 6.45
CA ALA A 193 4.89 -19.68 5.93
C ALA A 193 4.23 -20.99 6.39
N THR A 194 3.70 -21.02 7.63
CA THR A 194 3.07 -22.21 8.23
C THR A 194 1.55 -22.19 8.14
N MET A 195 0.95 -21.16 7.53
CA MET A 195 -0.51 -20.95 7.45
C MET A 195 -1.17 -20.98 8.83
N ASN A 196 -0.51 -20.35 9.83
CA ASN A 196 -1.01 -20.34 11.20
C ASN A 196 -2.16 -19.32 11.34
N LEU A 197 -3.40 -19.82 11.21
CA LEU A 197 -4.62 -19.00 11.23
C LEU A 197 -4.86 -18.35 12.60
N GLN A 198 -4.35 -18.93 13.68
CA GLN A 198 -4.51 -18.36 15.03
C GLN A 198 -3.83 -17.00 15.18
N VAL A 199 -2.78 -16.76 14.41
CA VAL A 199 -2.06 -15.48 14.36
C VAL A 199 -2.60 -14.61 13.21
N LEU A 200 -2.81 -15.21 12.03
CA LEU A 200 -3.19 -14.47 10.82
C LEU A 200 -4.59 -13.87 10.90
N ILE A 201 -5.56 -14.57 11.53
CA ILE A 201 -6.94 -14.07 11.65
C ILE A 201 -7.00 -12.81 12.53
N PRO A 202 -6.44 -12.79 13.74
CA PRO A 202 -6.44 -11.54 14.54
C PRO A 202 -5.74 -10.37 13.84
N ILE A 203 -4.57 -10.62 13.22
CA ILE A 203 -3.87 -9.57 12.45
C ILE A 203 -4.75 -9.10 11.28
N GLY A 204 -5.39 -10.01 10.57
CA GLY A 204 -6.30 -9.69 9.45
C GLY A 204 -7.49 -8.84 9.89
N ILE A 205 -8.11 -9.18 11.03
CA ILE A 205 -9.21 -8.39 11.62
C ILE A 205 -8.73 -6.98 11.93
N GLY A 206 -7.57 -6.86 12.60
CA GLY A 206 -6.96 -5.58 12.91
C GLY A 206 -6.66 -4.76 11.66
N LEU A 207 -6.09 -5.41 10.64
CA LEU A 207 -5.77 -4.78 9.35
C LEU A 207 -7.01 -4.20 8.68
N VAL A 208 -8.10 -4.97 8.61
CA VAL A 208 -9.38 -4.50 8.00
C VAL A 208 -9.93 -3.30 8.77
N LEU A 209 -10.00 -3.39 10.10
CA LEU A 209 -10.50 -2.30 10.95
C LEU A 209 -9.63 -1.04 10.81
N GLY A 210 -8.31 -1.23 10.79
CA GLY A 210 -7.36 -0.13 10.62
C GLY A 210 -7.46 0.50 9.24
N CYS A 211 -7.58 -0.30 8.18
CA CYS A 211 -7.77 0.21 6.82
C CYS A 211 -9.03 1.09 6.74
N ILE A 212 -10.15 0.63 7.27
CA ILE A 212 -11.39 1.42 7.30
C ILE A 212 -11.15 2.75 8.02
N CYS A 213 -10.53 2.70 9.20
CA CYS A 213 -10.25 3.89 10.01
C CYS A 213 -9.32 4.87 9.28
N PHE A 214 -8.18 4.39 8.78
CA PHE A 214 -7.17 5.26 8.15
C PHE A 214 -7.58 5.73 6.75
N LEU A 215 -8.44 4.98 6.04
CA LEU A 215 -9.04 5.47 4.77
C LEU A 215 -9.92 6.69 5.02
N VAL A 216 -10.67 6.74 6.13
CA VAL A 216 -11.42 7.93 6.53
C VAL A 216 -10.47 9.11 6.78
N VAL A 217 -9.38 8.84 7.50
CA VAL A 217 -8.36 9.87 7.81
C VAL A 217 -7.74 10.41 6.52
N ILE A 218 -7.28 9.55 5.62
CA ILE A 218 -6.63 9.99 4.37
C ILE A 218 -7.62 10.75 3.46
N LYS A 219 -8.87 10.28 3.39
CA LYS A 219 -9.94 10.97 2.64
C LYS A 219 -10.17 12.39 3.19
N TYR A 220 -10.21 12.53 4.52
CA TYR A 220 -10.34 13.84 5.18
C TYR A 220 -9.13 14.75 4.86
N LEU A 221 -7.92 14.20 4.96
CA LEU A 221 -6.68 14.94 4.67
C LEU A 221 -6.64 15.41 3.21
N LEU A 222 -6.98 14.53 2.27
CA LEU A 222 -7.01 14.86 0.85
C LEU A 222 -8.09 15.90 0.53
N LYS A 223 -9.22 15.90 1.26
CA LYS A 223 -10.28 16.88 1.05
C LYS A 223 -9.90 18.27 1.57
N HIS A 224 -9.25 18.36 2.75
CA HIS A 224 -9.01 19.64 3.44
C HIS A 224 -7.57 20.15 3.33
N PHE A 225 -6.59 19.23 3.12
CA PHE A 225 -5.16 19.53 3.10
C PHE A 225 -4.47 18.88 1.91
N TYR A 226 -5.08 18.99 0.71
CA TYR A 226 -4.66 18.28 -0.52
C TYR A 226 -3.16 18.43 -0.79
N MET A 227 -2.68 19.68 -0.92
CA MET A 227 -1.28 19.97 -1.25
C MET A 227 -0.31 19.44 -0.19
N GLN A 228 -0.62 19.69 1.10
CA GLN A 228 0.22 19.23 2.22
C GLN A 228 0.33 17.70 2.22
N THR A 229 -0.80 17.02 2.02
CA THR A 229 -0.87 15.55 2.01
C THR A 229 -0.03 14.97 0.86
N TYR A 230 -0.21 15.48 -0.36
CA TYR A 230 0.55 14.98 -1.52
C TYR A 230 2.05 15.27 -1.40
N TYR A 231 2.43 16.46 -0.95
CA TYR A 231 3.85 16.80 -0.75
C TYR A 231 4.46 15.95 0.38
N SER A 232 3.67 15.56 1.40
CA SER A 232 4.09 14.60 2.42
C SER A 232 4.29 13.20 1.85
N ILE A 233 3.37 12.75 0.98
CA ILE A 233 3.50 11.45 0.29
C ILE A 233 4.78 11.41 -0.56
N ILE A 234 5.06 12.48 -1.33
CA ILE A 234 6.29 12.59 -2.14
C ILE A 234 7.52 12.47 -1.23
N GLY A 235 7.53 13.16 -0.09
CA GLY A 235 8.64 13.09 0.86
C GLY A 235 8.88 11.69 1.41
N PHE A 236 7.82 11.02 1.88
CA PHE A 236 7.92 9.63 2.35
C PHE A 236 8.38 8.67 1.25
N THR A 237 7.89 8.87 0.02
CA THR A 237 8.27 8.02 -1.13
C THR A 237 9.75 8.18 -1.47
N LEU A 238 10.33 9.34 -1.26
CA LEU A 238 11.76 9.61 -1.42
C LEU A 238 12.61 9.08 -0.26
N UNK A 239 11.98 9.03 0.85
CA UNK A 239 12.59 8.72 1.83
C UNK A 239 12.74 7.56 2.07
#